data_e4644efad7f521505db77fe1110ac3ff
#
_entry.id   e4644efad7f521505db77fe1110ac3ff
#
_cell.length_a   1.000
_cell.length_b   1.000
_cell.length_c   1.000
_cell.angle_alpha   90.00
_cell.angle_beta   90.00
_cell.angle_gamma   90.00
#
_symmetry.space_group_name_H-M   'P 1'
#
loop_
_entity.id
_entity.type
_entity.pdbx_description
1 polymer ?
#
loop_
_entity_poly.entity_id
_entity_poly.type
_entity_poly.pdbx_seq_one_letter_code
_entity_poly.pdbx_strand_id
1 'polypeptide(L)'
;MNFWNDVTRLVNLVLDGKKTATTSLYELDNISKVGDISILTDLKGNNICFIKTISVVITEFKNITWDLAKLEGENKSLNEWKESHMNYFNKNTKVIFEVFEVIKKCK
;
A
#
# COMPACT_ATOMS: atom_id res chain seq x y z
N MET A 1 4.37 12.35 14.34
CA MET A 1 5.09 11.28 13.61
C MET A 1 6.05 11.88 12.60
N ASN A 2 7.25 11.32 12.49
CA ASN A 2 8.24 11.82 11.54
C ASN A 2 7.96 11.21 10.16
N PHE A 3 7.61 12.03 9.20
CA PHE A 3 7.29 11.61 7.83
C PHE A 3 8.44 10.81 7.18
N TRP A 4 9.69 11.24 7.39
CA TRP A 4 10.86 10.55 6.84
C TRP A 4 11.00 9.12 7.35
N ASN A 5 10.74 8.91 8.65
CA ASN A 5 10.81 7.57 9.25
C ASN A 5 9.74 6.66 8.68
N ASP A 6 8.54 7.20 8.40
CA ASP A 6 7.46 6.42 7.83
C ASP A 6 7.78 5.92 6.44
N VAL A 7 8.28 6.79 5.56
CA VAL A 7 8.61 6.38 4.19
C VAL A 7 9.73 5.34 4.20
N THR A 8 10.77 5.54 5.01
CA THR A 8 11.87 4.58 5.12
C THR A 8 11.36 3.24 5.64
N ARG A 9 10.50 3.25 6.66
CA ARG A 9 9.92 2.04 7.21
C ARG A 9 9.10 1.29 6.17
N LEU A 10 8.27 2.00 5.41
CA LEU A 10 7.42 1.39 4.37
C LEU A 10 8.26 0.78 3.25
N VAL A 11 9.29 1.48 2.81
CA VAL A 11 10.22 0.97 1.78
C VAL A 11 10.87 -0.33 2.25
N ASN A 12 11.32 -0.38 3.48
CA ASN A 12 11.95 -1.58 4.03
C ASN A 12 10.97 -2.75 4.13
N LEU A 13 9.72 -2.48 4.51
CA LEU A 13 8.69 -3.52 4.54
C LEU A 13 8.43 -4.10 3.15
N VAL A 14 8.43 -3.25 2.13
CA VAL A 14 8.27 -3.71 0.74
C VAL A 14 9.45 -4.57 0.32
N LEU A 15 10.67 -4.13 0.58
CA LEU A 15 11.88 -4.86 0.21
C LEU A 15 11.98 -6.21 0.92
N ASP A 16 11.50 -6.28 2.17
CA ASP A 16 11.51 -7.51 2.96
C ASP A 16 10.37 -8.47 2.57
N GLY A 17 9.48 -8.05 1.68
CA GLY A 17 8.34 -8.87 1.28
C GLY A 17 7.21 -8.90 2.31
N LYS A 18 7.26 -8.06 3.34
CA LYS A 18 6.22 -8.00 4.38
C LYS A 18 5.06 -7.12 3.98
N LYS A 19 5.31 -6.08 3.19
CA LYS A 19 4.25 -5.23 2.64
C LYS A 19 4.06 -5.55 1.17
N THR A 20 2.91 -6.14 0.86
CA THR A 20 2.56 -6.56 -0.51
C THR A 20 1.26 -5.92 -0.99
N ALA A 21 0.75 -4.94 -0.25
CA ALA A 21 -0.46 -4.22 -0.61
C ALA A 21 -0.45 -2.82 -0.04
N THR A 22 -1.26 -1.95 -0.63
CA THR A 22 -1.45 -0.58 -0.18
C THR A 22 -2.88 -0.14 -0.42
N THR A 23 -3.36 0.77 0.44
CA THR A 23 -4.69 1.37 0.33
C THR A 23 -4.53 2.85 0.04
N SER A 24 -5.23 3.33 -0.98
CA SER A 24 -5.22 4.74 -1.35
C SER A 24 -6.63 5.25 -1.60
N LEU A 25 -6.79 6.58 -1.58
CA LEU A 25 -8.06 7.21 -1.89
C LEU A 25 -8.43 6.94 -3.34
N TYR A 26 -9.71 6.60 -3.57
CA TYR A 26 -10.19 6.41 -4.93
C TYR A 26 -10.16 7.72 -5.71
N GLU A 27 -9.45 7.71 -6.81
CA GLU A 27 -9.40 8.80 -7.78
C GLU A 27 -9.30 8.17 -9.18
N LEU A 28 -10.12 8.63 -10.12
CA LEU A 28 -10.16 8.06 -11.47
C LEU A 28 -8.79 8.01 -12.15
N ASP A 29 -7.96 9.02 -11.89
CA ASP A 29 -6.64 9.15 -12.54
C ASP A 29 -5.56 8.29 -11.89
N ASN A 30 -5.85 7.66 -10.75
CA ASN A 30 -4.86 6.91 -9.96
C ASN A 30 -5.11 5.40 -9.93
N ILE A 31 -5.98 4.90 -10.79
CA ILE A 31 -6.30 3.47 -10.77
C ILE A 31 -5.24 2.72 -11.56
N SER A 32 -4.47 1.89 -10.84
CA SER A 32 -3.54 0.95 -11.47
C SER A 32 -4.31 -0.21 -12.06
N LYS A 33 -3.76 -0.80 -13.10
CA LYS A 33 -4.33 -2.00 -13.74
C LYS A 33 -3.46 -3.20 -13.39
N VAL A 34 -4.08 -4.37 -13.29
CA VAL A 34 -3.36 -5.63 -13.13
C VAL A 34 -2.33 -5.75 -14.25
N GLY A 35 -1.08 -6.03 -13.88
CA GLY A 35 0.02 -6.12 -14.81
C GLY A 35 0.85 -4.85 -14.96
N ASP A 36 0.38 -3.71 -14.45
CA ASP A 36 1.15 -2.47 -14.50
C ASP A 36 2.44 -2.60 -13.70
N ILE A 37 3.51 -2.03 -14.24
CA ILE A 37 4.81 -2.00 -13.59
C ILE A 37 5.10 -0.57 -13.16
N SER A 38 5.46 -0.39 -11.90
CA SER A 38 5.77 0.91 -11.31
C SER A 38 7.13 0.85 -10.63
N ILE A 39 7.73 2.03 -10.43
CA ILE A 39 9.00 2.15 -9.73
C ILE A 39 8.72 2.73 -8.36
N LEU A 40 9.17 2.02 -7.30
CA LEU A 40 9.15 2.55 -5.95
C LEU A 40 10.42 3.35 -5.73
N THR A 41 10.26 4.60 -5.29
CA THR A 41 11.39 5.49 -5.03
C THR A 41 11.44 5.87 -3.55
N ASP A 42 12.61 6.28 -3.09
CA ASP A 42 12.75 6.88 -1.76
C ASP A 42 12.45 8.38 -1.82
N LEU A 43 12.58 9.05 -0.68
CA LEU A 43 12.31 10.50 -0.60
C LEU A 43 13.28 11.35 -1.39
N LYS A 44 14.45 10.81 -1.75
CA LYS A 44 15.45 11.52 -2.53
C LYS A 44 15.27 11.29 -4.04
N GLY A 45 14.28 10.47 -4.43
CA GLY A 45 14.03 10.14 -5.82
C GLY A 45 14.87 8.98 -6.34
N ASN A 46 15.60 8.28 -5.49
CA ASN A 46 16.37 7.10 -5.90
C ASN A 46 15.43 5.93 -6.16
N ASN A 47 15.68 5.20 -7.24
CA ASN A 47 14.91 4.02 -7.58
C ASN A 47 15.27 2.88 -6.61
N ILE A 48 14.26 2.32 -5.94
CA ILE A 48 14.44 1.27 -4.94
C ILE A 48 14.14 -0.11 -5.53
N CYS A 49 12.99 -0.24 -6.20
CA CYS A 49 12.60 -1.50 -6.82
C CYS A 49 11.49 -1.26 -7.83
N PHE A 50 11.29 -2.27 -8.69
CA PHE A 50 10.13 -2.32 -9.58
C PHE A 50 9.09 -3.23 -8.94
N ILE A 51 7.84 -2.78 -8.97
CA ILE A 51 6.70 -3.56 -8.48
C ILE A 51 5.71 -3.77 -9.62
N LYS A 52 5.03 -4.91 -9.57
CA LYS A 52 3.99 -5.27 -10.53
C LYS A 52 2.66 -5.40 -9.81
N THR A 53 1.63 -4.75 -10.32
CA THR A 53 0.28 -4.83 -9.76
C THR A 53 -0.32 -6.20 -10.06
N ILE A 54 -0.73 -6.91 -9.01
CA ILE A 54 -1.30 -8.25 -9.08
C ILE A 54 -2.82 -8.21 -9.01
N SER A 55 -3.37 -7.34 -8.16
CA SER A 55 -4.81 -7.27 -7.91
C SER A 55 -5.19 -5.84 -7.56
N VAL A 56 -6.37 -5.42 -8.01
CA VAL A 56 -6.94 -4.10 -7.68
C VAL A 56 -8.38 -4.31 -7.24
N VAL A 57 -8.70 -3.84 -6.05
CA VAL A 57 -10.06 -3.86 -5.50
C VAL A 57 -10.48 -2.44 -5.18
N ILE A 58 -11.64 -2.03 -5.67
CA ILE A 58 -12.22 -0.73 -5.38
C ILE A 58 -13.42 -0.97 -4.49
N THR A 59 -13.42 -0.42 -3.29
CA THR A 59 -14.46 -0.67 -2.31
C THR A 59 -14.51 0.46 -1.27
N GLU A 60 -15.50 0.44 -0.38
CA GLU A 60 -15.50 1.35 0.76
C GLU A 60 -14.54 0.84 1.84
N PHE A 61 -13.93 1.77 2.56
CA PHE A 61 -12.95 1.46 3.61
C PHE A 61 -13.47 0.41 4.61
N LYS A 62 -14.73 0.53 5.02
CA LYS A 62 -15.34 -0.39 5.99
C LYS A 62 -15.36 -1.85 5.51
N ASN A 63 -15.29 -2.09 4.20
CA ASN A 63 -15.39 -3.42 3.60
C ASN A 63 -14.04 -4.13 3.48
N ILE A 64 -12.94 -3.49 3.83
CA ILE A 64 -11.62 -4.13 3.82
C ILE A 64 -11.59 -5.15 4.96
N THR A 65 -11.28 -6.41 4.61
CA THR A 65 -11.18 -7.50 5.57
C THR A 65 -9.76 -7.65 6.10
N TRP A 66 -9.59 -8.42 7.18
CA TRP A 66 -8.25 -8.69 7.70
C TRP A 66 -7.39 -9.48 6.69
N ASP A 67 -8.01 -10.37 5.91
CA ASP A 67 -7.27 -11.12 4.89
C ASP A 67 -6.61 -10.19 3.88
N LEU A 68 -7.22 -9.04 3.59
CA LEU A 68 -6.62 -8.01 2.75
C LEU A 68 -5.66 -7.12 3.55
N ALA A 69 -6.12 -6.57 4.66
CA ALA A 69 -5.37 -5.60 5.45
C ALA A 69 -4.02 -6.14 5.93
N LYS A 70 -3.94 -7.42 6.28
CA LYS A 70 -2.70 -8.04 6.74
C LYS A 70 -1.60 -8.03 5.67
N LEU A 71 -1.97 -7.94 4.39
CA LEU A 71 -1.01 -7.88 3.28
C LEU A 71 -0.21 -6.58 3.27
N GLU A 72 -0.68 -5.54 3.96
CA GLU A 72 0.09 -4.30 4.09
C GLU A 72 1.27 -4.45 5.04
N GLY A 73 1.24 -5.47 5.91
CA GLY A 73 2.39 -5.81 6.75
C GLY A 73 2.68 -4.85 7.89
N GLU A 74 1.76 -3.94 8.22
CA GLU A 74 2.03 -2.86 9.18
C GLU A 74 1.34 -3.04 10.51
N ASN A 75 0.28 -3.84 10.57
CA ASN A 75 -0.56 -3.97 11.76
C ASN A 75 -0.78 -5.44 12.11
N LYS A 76 -1.20 -5.69 13.36
CA LYS A 76 -1.39 -7.03 13.90
C LYS A 76 -2.84 -7.49 13.88
N SER A 77 -3.78 -6.58 13.67
CA SER A 77 -5.21 -6.88 13.65
C SER A 77 -5.95 -5.91 12.76
N LEU A 78 -7.17 -6.28 12.37
CA LEU A 78 -8.02 -5.42 11.57
C LEU A 78 -8.36 -4.12 12.32
N ASN A 79 -8.63 -4.21 13.62
CA ASN A 79 -8.91 -3.01 14.41
C ASN A 79 -7.72 -2.05 14.43
N GLU A 80 -6.53 -2.55 14.64
CA GLU A 80 -5.31 -1.74 14.62
C GLU A 80 -5.10 -1.10 13.25
N TRP A 81 -5.31 -1.87 12.18
CA TRP A 81 -5.19 -1.36 10.82
C TRP A 81 -6.20 -0.24 10.55
N LYS A 82 -7.46 -0.44 10.95
CA LYS A 82 -8.50 0.59 10.79
C LYS A 82 -8.18 1.85 11.58
N GLU A 83 -7.74 1.71 12.82
CA GLU A 83 -7.37 2.85 13.66
C GLU A 83 -6.24 3.66 13.06
N SER A 84 -5.23 3.00 12.49
CA SER A 84 -4.10 3.70 11.88
C SER A 84 -4.49 4.47 10.62
N HIS A 85 -5.61 4.13 9.99
CA HIS A 85 -6.10 4.80 8.78
C HIS A 85 -7.24 5.80 9.03
N MET A 86 -7.77 5.88 10.25
CA MET A 86 -8.94 6.73 10.54
C MET A 86 -8.69 8.23 10.35
N ASN A 87 -7.45 8.65 10.40
CA ASN A 87 -7.10 10.05 10.14
C ASN A 87 -7.19 10.42 8.66
N TYR A 88 -7.22 9.43 7.79
CA TYR A 88 -7.23 9.62 6.33
C TYR A 88 -8.56 9.21 5.71
N PHE A 89 -9.21 8.19 6.26
CA PHE A 89 -10.42 7.61 5.69
C PHE A 89 -11.49 7.44 6.76
N ASN A 90 -12.75 7.74 6.41
CA ASN A 90 -13.88 7.30 7.23
C ASN A 90 -14.42 5.99 6.65
N LYS A 91 -15.38 5.36 7.35
CA LYS A 91 -15.91 4.04 6.97
C LYS A 91 -16.51 4.00 5.57
N ASN A 92 -17.02 5.12 5.08
CA ASN A 92 -17.70 5.20 3.77
C ASN A 92 -16.78 5.73 2.66
N THR A 93 -15.52 6.04 2.97
CA THR A 93 -14.57 6.52 1.98
C THR A 93 -14.30 5.42 0.96
N LYS A 94 -14.45 5.74 -0.32
CA LYS A 94 -14.12 4.82 -1.39
C LYS A 94 -12.59 4.77 -1.55
N VAL A 95 -12.05 3.56 -1.53
CA VAL A 95 -10.60 3.34 -1.57
C VAL A 95 -10.24 2.37 -2.66
N ILE A 96 -8.97 2.41 -3.06
CA ILE A 96 -8.36 1.45 -3.97
C ILE A 96 -7.43 0.60 -3.11
N PHE A 97 -7.65 -0.71 -3.09
CA PHE A 97 -6.76 -1.66 -2.44
C PHE A 97 -5.99 -2.40 -3.52
N GLU A 98 -4.67 -2.17 -3.56
CA GLU A 98 -3.80 -2.72 -4.57
C GLU A 98 -2.84 -3.74 -3.96
N VAL A 99 -2.78 -4.93 -4.56
CA VAL A 99 -1.78 -5.95 -4.22
C VAL A 99 -0.70 -5.94 -5.29
N PHE A 100 0.54 -6.01 -4.89
CA PHE A 100 1.68 -5.96 -5.80
C PHE A 100 2.77 -6.94 -5.37
N GLU A 101 3.73 -7.17 -6.27
CA GLU A 101 4.93 -7.94 -5.96
C GLU A 101 6.16 -7.19 -6.45
N VAL A 102 7.28 -7.39 -5.76
CA VAL A 102 8.57 -6.87 -6.18
C VAL A 102 9.12 -7.80 -7.26
N ILE A 103 9.35 -7.25 -8.47
CA ILE A 103 9.87 -8.05 -9.59
C ILE A 103 11.36 -7.82 -9.82
N LYS A 104 11.91 -6.71 -9.34
CA LYS A 104 13.33 -6.42 -9.45
C LYS A 104 13.73 -5.38 -8.41
N LYS A 105 14.81 -5.65 -7.67
CA LYS A 105 15.38 -4.68 -6.74
C LYS A 105 16.46 -3.89 -7.45
N CYS A 106 16.45 -2.57 -7.25
CA CYS A 106 17.50 -1.68 -7.74
C CYS A 106 18.63 -1.62 -6.71
N LYS A 107 19.84 -1.41 -7.20
CA LYS A 107 20.98 -1.26 -6.29
C LYS A 107 21.07 0.16 -5.77
#